data_68e34c5e9b6f4c1662f483626a2ddcaf
#
_entry.id   68e34c5e9b6f4c1662f483626a2ddcaf
#
_cell.length_a   1.000
_cell.length_b   1.000
_cell.length_c   1.000
_cell.angle_alpha   90.00
_cell.angle_beta   90.00
_cell.angle_gamma   90.00
#
_symmetry.space_group_name_H-M   'P 1'
#
loop_
_entity.id
_entity.type
_entity.pdbx_description
1 polymer ?
#
loop_
_entity_poly.entity_id
_entity_poly.type
_entity_poly.pdbx_seq_one_letter_code
_entity_poly.pdbx_strand_id
1 'polypeptide(L)'
;MKAIDVAKYLITINEQKNKDESNSLSKLKLQKLLYYSQGYYSAIYDKPLFDEEIRAWEHGPVVKEVYDHFKNLEGNTIHFNEENTLNEQELKNMSLEEKEIIDEVYELMGQYSAWKLRDKTHNELPWLETYDEK
;
A
#
# COMPACT_ATOMS: atom_id res chain seq x y z
N MET A 1 2.78 -12.96 -4.14
CA MET A 1 2.47 -11.76 -4.92
C MET A 1 3.62 -10.77 -4.82
N LYS A 2 3.84 -9.93 -5.82
CA LYS A 2 4.88 -8.90 -5.72
C LYS A 2 4.30 -7.63 -5.09
N ALA A 3 5.12 -6.91 -4.32
CA ALA A 3 4.66 -5.67 -3.69
C ALA A 3 4.17 -4.64 -4.70
N ILE A 4 4.82 -4.54 -5.88
CA ILE A 4 4.37 -3.61 -6.91
C ILE A 4 2.98 -3.98 -7.45
N ASP A 5 2.64 -5.26 -7.48
CA ASP A 5 1.30 -5.70 -7.92
C ASP A 5 0.25 -5.34 -6.87
N VAL A 6 0.59 -5.44 -5.58
CA VAL A 6 -0.30 -4.98 -4.52
C VAL A 6 -0.53 -3.46 -4.65
N ALA A 7 0.54 -2.71 -4.90
CA ALA A 7 0.45 -1.26 -5.11
C ALA A 7 -0.46 -0.92 -6.29
N LYS A 8 -0.29 -1.60 -7.41
CA LYS A 8 -1.13 -1.39 -8.60
C LYS A 8 -2.59 -1.75 -8.33
N TYR A 9 -2.84 -2.80 -7.57
CA TYR A 9 -4.20 -3.15 -7.18
C TYR A 9 -4.83 -2.04 -6.31
N LEU A 10 -4.09 -1.51 -5.34
CA LEU A 10 -4.56 -0.40 -4.51
C LEU A 10 -4.87 0.85 -5.35
N ILE A 11 -4.04 1.16 -6.33
CA ILE A 11 -4.30 2.28 -7.26
C ILE A 11 -5.58 2.01 -8.05
N THR A 12 -5.76 0.79 -8.52
CA THR A 12 -6.94 0.39 -9.30
C THR A 12 -8.23 0.55 -8.49
N ILE A 13 -8.26 0.03 -7.26
CA ILE A 13 -9.47 0.13 -6.43
C ILE A 13 -9.71 1.56 -5.96
N ASN A 14 -8.65 2.34 -5.75
CA ASN A 14 -8.82 3.75 -5.40
C ASN A 14 -9.54 4.51 -6.52
N GLU A 15 -9.19 4.26 -7.77
CA GLU A 15 -9.86 4.88 -8.91
C GLU A 15 -11.32 4.44 -9.00
N GLN A 16 -11.61 3.17 -8.78
CA GLN A 16 -12.97 2.65 -8.86
C GLN A 16 -13.88 3.21 -7.76
N LYS A 17 -13.34 3.42 -6.57
CA LYS A 17 -14.13 3.85 -5.41
C LYS A 17 -14.19 5.36 -5.22
N ASN A 18 -13.20 6.09 -5.72
CA ASN A 18 -13.10 7.52 -5.57
C ASN A 18 -12.98 8.19 -6.93
N LYS A 19 -14.14 8.38 -7.55
CA LYS A 19 -14.19 9.00 -8.89
C LYS A 19 -14.02 10.51 -8.85
N ASP A 20 -14.00 11.12 -7.66
CA ASP A 20 -13.72 12.51 -7.56
C ASP A 20 -12.30 12.71 -7.01
N GLU A 21 -11.67 13.80 -7.44
CA GLU A 21 -10.26 14.06 -7.18
C GLU A 21 -9.92 14.35 -5.72
N SER A 22 -10.92 14.52 -4.85
CA SER A 22 -10.69 14.84 -3.45
C SER A 22 -10.03 13.70 -2.67
N ASN A 23 -10.05 12.48 -3.18
CA ASN A 23 -9.47 11.30 -2.54
C ASN A 23 -8.35 10.66 -3.36
N SER A 24 -7.53 11.50 -3.99
CA SER A 24 -6.39 10.99 -4.74
C SER A 24 -5.40 10.26 -3.83
N LEU A 25 -4.74 9.27 -4.39
CA LEU A 25 -3.79 8.44 -3.66
C LEU A 25 -2.41 9.07 -3.69
N SER A 26 -1.87 9.41 -2.52
CA SER A 26 -0.50 9.93 -2.42
C SER A 26 0.51 8.79 -2.32
N LYS A 27 1.76 9.10 -2.66
CA LYS A 27 2.86 8.14 -2.49
C LYS A 27 2.97 7.67 -1.04
N LEU A 28 2.82 8.60 -0.09
CA LEU A 28 2.91 8.27 1.33
C LEU A 28 1.74 7.39 1.77
N LYS A 29 0.52 7.70 1.35
CA LYS A 29 -0.66 6.90 1.69
C LYS A 29 -0.54 5.48 1.11
N LEU A 30 -0.06 5.34 -0.12
CA LEU A 30 0.16 4.03 -0.74
C LEU A 30 1.07 3.17 0.12
N GLN A 31 2.18 3.74 0.62
CA GLN A 31 3.10 2.98 1.47
C GLN A 31 2.45 2.49 2.76
N LYS A 32 1.59 3.30 3.37
CA LYS A 32 0.88 2.89 4.58
C LYS A 32 -0.13 1.79 4.30
N LEU A 33 -0.84 1.88 3.18
CA LEU A 33 -1.79 0.84 2.79
C LEU A 33 -1.07 -0.48 2.48
N LEU A 34 0.12 -0.43 1.88
CA LEU A 34 0.95 -1.61 1.66
C LEU A 34 1.35 -2.27 2.98
N TYR A 35 1.78 -1.47 3.94
CA TYR A 35 2.15 -1.96 5.26
C TYR A 35 0.98 -2.68 5.95
N TYR A 36 -0.20 -2.07 5.96
CA TYR A 36 -1.37 -2.69 6.57
C TYR A 36 -1.83 -3.93 5.82
N SER A 37 -1.73 -3.92 4.49
CA SER A 37 -2.08 -5.11 3.69
C SER A 37 -1.18 -6.29 4.04
N GLN A 38 0.12 -6.06 4.15
CA GLN A 38 1.07 -7.09 4.56
C GLN A 38 0.76 -7.59 5.96
N GLY A 39 0.53 -6.68 6.90
CA GLY A 39 0.26 -7.05 8.28
C GLY A 39 -1.02 -7.87 8.45
N TYR A 40 -2.10 -7.44 7.83
CA TYR A 40 -3.38 -8.14 7.92
C TYR A 40 -3.31 -9.51 7.25
N TYR A 41 -2.72 -9.59 6.07
CA TYR A 41 -2.60 -10.86 5.37
C TYR A 41 -1.75 -11.85 6.17
N SER A 42 -0.61 -11.40 6.68
CA SER A 42 0.29 -12.24 7.46
C SER A 42 -0.36 -12.73 8.76
N ALA A 43 -1.16 -11.89 9.40
CA ALA A 43 -1.86 -12.24 10.63
C ALA A 43 -2.92 -13.32 10.40
N ILE A 44 -3.60 -13.30 9.25
CA ILE A 44 -4.69 -14.23 8.95
C ILE A 44 -4.17 -15.53 8.37
N TYR A 45 -3.22 -15.47 7.44
CA TYR A 45 -2.77 -16.62 6.67
C TYR A 45 -1.41 -17.17 7.10
N ASP A 46 -0.76 -16.56 8.07
CA ASP A 46 0.55 -16.98 8.61
C ASP A 46 1.62 -17.11 7.52
N LYS A 47 1.58 -16.24 6.55
CA LYS A 47 2.58 -16.12 5.49
C LYS A 47 2.55 -14.71 4.92
N PRO A 48 3.64 -14.22 4.30
CA PRO A 48 3.64 -12.87 3.76
C PRO A 48 2.77 -12.76 2.51
N LEU A 49 2.14 -11.59 2.32
CA LEU A 49 1.45 -11.25 1.08
C LEU A 49 2.48 -11.02 -0.04
N PHE A 50 3.57 -10.35 0.29
CA PHE A 50 4.70 -10.13 -0.61
C PHE A 50 6.00 -10.30 0.17
N ASP A 51 7.09 -10.62 -0.54
CA ASP A 51 8.39 -10.92 0.08
C ASP A 51 9.33 -9.72 0.13
N GLU A 52 9.02 -8.64 -0.54
CA GLU A 52 9.88 -7.47 -0.60
C GLU A 52 10.01 -6.82 0.78
N GLU A 53 11.19 -6.25 1.04
CA GLU A 53 11.54 -5.70 2.33
C GLU A 53 10.73 -4.45 2.68
N ILE A 54 10.27 -4.38 3.93
CA ILE A 54 9.69 -3.18 4.51
C ILE A 54 10.73 -2.55 5.43
N ARG A 55 11.05 -1.27 5.19
CA ARG A 55 12.01 -0.52 6.00
C ARG A 55 11.31 0.49 6.89
N ALA A 56 11.86 0.70 8.08
CA ALA A 56 11.33 1.69 9.01
C ALA A 56 12.04 3.03 8.76
N TRP A 57 11.38 3.92 8.05
CA TRP A 57 11.88 5.26 7.74
C TRP A 57 11.18 6.31 8.60
N GLU A 58 11.63 7.57 8.48
CA GLU A 58 11.14 8.68 9.31
C GLU A 58 9.61 8.81 9.32
N HIS A 59 8.96 8.65 8.17
CA HIS A 59 7.51 8.78 8.06
C HIS A 59 6.79 7.44 8.18
N GLY A 60 7.45 6.44 8.75
CA GLY A 60 6.88 5.12 8.98
C GLY A 60 7.41 4.05 8.04
N PRO A 61 6.76 2.87 8.01
CA PRO A 61 7.23 1.77 7.19
C PRO A 61 7.11 2.06 5.69
N VAL A 62 8.12 1.63 4.93
CA VAL A 62 8.21 1.86 3.48
C VAL A 62 8.64 0.57 2.80
N VAL A 63 7.91 0.17 1.76
CA VAL A 63 8.34 -0.90 0.85
C VAL A 63 9.28 -0.26 -0.16
N LYS A 64 10.57 -0.52 -0.02
CA LYS A 64 11.60 0.18 -0.81
C LYS A 64 11.43 -0.02 -2.32
N GLU A 65 11.10 -1.22 -2.77
CA GLU A 65 10.91 -1.46 -4.21
C GLU A 65 9.78 -0.62 -4.81
N VAL A 66 8.69 -0.45 -4.06
CA VAL A 66 7.59 0.40 -4.51
C VAL A 66 8.00 1.87 -4.46
N TYR A 67 8.71 2.27 -3.41
CA TYR A 67 9.26 3.63 -3.32
C TYR A 67 10.12 3.95 -4.54
N ASP A 68 11.04 3.06 -4.88
CA ASP A 68 11.94 3.25 -6.02
C ASP A 68 11.19 3.33 -7.35
N HIS A 69 10.10 2.58 -7.46
CA HIS A 69 9.28 2.57 -8.67
C HIS A 69 8.61 3.94 -8.92
N PHE A 70 8.15 4.60 -7.85
CA PHE A 70 7.39 5.85 -7.97
C PHE A 70 8.19 7.12 -7.63
N LYS A 71 9.44 6.99 -7.16
CA LYS A 71 10.20 8.14 -6.65
C LYS A 71 10.44 9.24 -7.68
N ASN A 72 10.49 8.89 -8.96
CA ASN A 72 10.75 9.85 -10.05
C ASN A 72 9.50 10.52 -10.60
N LEU A 73 8.32 10.16 -10.12
CA LEU A 73 7.09 10.84 -10.51
C LEU A 73 7.06 12.23 -9.87
N GLU A 74 6.66 13.23 -10.66
CA GLU A 74 6.50 14.57 -10.13
C GLU A 74 5.39 14.62 -9.09
N GLY A 75 5.64 15.37 -8.00
CA GLY A 75 4.67 15.56 -6.95
C GLY A 75 4.46 14.33 -6.09
N ASN A 76 3.46 14.40 -5.23
CA ASN A 76 3.19 13.38 -4.23
C ASN A 76 1.99 12.50 -4.57
N THR A 77 1.26 12.82 -5.61
CA THR A 77 0.04 12.10 -6.00
C THR A 77 0.32 11.09 -7.10
N ILE A 78 -0.22 9.89 -6.94
CA ILE A 78 -0.12 8.85 -7.96
C ILE A 78 -1.42 8.88 -8.76
N HIS A 79 -1.28 9.08 -10.08
CA HIS A 79 -2.44 9.15 -10.98
C HIS A 79 -2.73 7.79 -11.59
N PHE A 80 -4.01 7.53 -11.78
CA PHE A 80 -4.47 6.34 -12.49
C PHE A 80 -4.02 6.39 -13.95
N ASN A 81 -3.32 5.36 -14.41
CA ASN A 81 -2.97 5.17 -15.81
C ASN A 81 -2.65 3.70 -16.05
N GLU A 82 -2.47 3.31 -17.30
CA GLU A 82 -2.24 1.90 -17.68
C GLU A 82 -0.96 1.32 -17.08
N GLU A 83 0.06 2.14 -16.85
CA GLU A 83 1.32 1.67 -16.28
C GLU A 83 1.22 1.39 -14.79
N ASN A 84 0.32 2.08 -14.10
CA ASN A 84 0.20 2.04 -12.64
C ASN A 84 -0.96 1.18 -12.15
N THR A 85 -1.68 0.50 -13.04
CA THR A 85 -2.84 -0.30 -12.69
C THR A 85 -2.72 -1.72 -13.23
N LEU A 86 -3.54 -2.62 -12.71
CA LEU A 86 -3.59 -4.00 -13.17
C LEU A 86 -4.62 -4.14 -14.29
N ASN A 87 -4.27 -4.89 -15.33
CA ASN A 87 -5.23 -5.26 -16.37
C ASN A 87 -6.08 -6.46 -15.93
N GLU A 88 -7.06 -6.86 -16.76
CA GLU A 88 -7.95 -7.97 -16.43
C GLU A 88 -7.22 -9.28 -16.17
N GLN A 89 -6.19 -9.58 -16.95
CA GLN A 89 -5.43 -10.82 -16.79
C GLN A 89 -4.67 -10.81 -15.46
N GLU A 90 -4.05 -9.70 -15.12
CA GLU A 90 -3.33 -9.56 -13.87
C GLU A 90 -4.28 -9.66 -12.66
N LEU A 91 -5.47 -9.06 -12.77
CA LEU A 91 -6.51 -9.17 -11.75
C LEU A 91 -6.97 -10.60 -11.56
N LYS A 92 -7.10 -11.37 -12.63
CA LYS A 92 -7.48 -12.78 -12.57
C LYS A 92 -6.41 -13.65 -11.91
N ASN A 93 -5.15 -13.23 -12.00
CA ASN A 93 -4.04 -13.98 -11.41
C ASN A 93 -3.95 -13.81 -9.88
N MET A 94 -4.66 -12.84 -9.33
CA MET A 94 -4.72 -12.67 -7.88
C MET A 94 -5.69 -13.68 -7.28
N SER A 95 -5.34 -14.25 -6.14
CA SER A 95 -6.27 -15.12 -5.43
C SER A 95 -7.40 -14.30 -4.79
N LEU A 96 -8.53 -14.95 -4.52
CA LEU A 96 -9.63 -14.32 -3.81
C LEU A 96 -9.20 -13.83 -2.43
N GLU A 97 -8.37 -14.62 -1.74
CA GLU A 97 -7.85 -14.29 -0.42
C GLU A 97 -7.02 -13.02 -0.44
N GLU A 98 -6.17 -12.86 -1.44
CA GLU A 98 -5.37 -11.64 -1.63
C GLU A 98 -6.26 -10.42 -1.85
N LYS A 99 -7.23 -10.54 -2.75
CA LYS A 99 -8.16 -9.45 -3.05
C LYS A 99 -8.98 -9.04 -1.83
N GLU A 100 -9.50 -10.01 -1.10
CA GLU A 100 -10.35 -9.74 0.07
C GLU A 100 -9.59 -8.97 1.15
N ILE A 101 -8.35 -9.35 1.43
CA ILE A 101 -7.56 -8.68 2.45
C ILE A 101 -7.22 -7.25 2.02
N ILE A 102 -6.79 -7.06 0.79
CA ILE A 102 -6.43 -5.73 0.30
C ILE A 102 -7.67 -4.83 0.24
N ASP A 103 -8.80 -5.37 -0.21
CA ASP A 103 -10.07 -4.62 -0.23
C ASP A 103 -10.49 -4.20 1.18
N GLU A 104 -10.36 -5.09 2.15
CA GLU A 104 -10.69 -4.79 3.53
C GLU A 104 -9.79 -3.71 4.13
N VAL A 105 -8.49 -3.78 3.87
CA VAL A 105 -7.53 -2.75 4.31
C VAL A 105 -7.91 -1.41 3.69
N TYR A 106 -8.25 -1.38 2.41
CA TYR A 106 -8.67 -0.16 1.76
C TYR A 106 -9.94 0.43 2.40
N GLU A 107 -10.93 -0.41 2.69
CA GLU A 107 -12.17 0.04 3.35
C GLU A 107 -11.91 0.61 4.73
N LEU A 108 -11.06 -0.04 5.52
CA LEU A 108 -10.80 0.37 6.90
C LEU A 108 -9.85 1.57 6.99
N MET A 109 -8.81 1.59 6.16
CA MET A 109 -7.72 2.56 6.28
C MET A 109 -7.70 3.63 5.20
N GLY A 110 -8.32 3.37 4.05
CA GLY A 110 -8.32 4.30 2.91
C GLY A 110 -8.97 5.64 3.19
N GLN A 111 -9.86 5.69 4.18
CA GLN A 111 -10.52 6.93 4.60
C GLN A 111 -9.59 7.89 5.34
N TYR A 112 -8.48 7.39 5.88
CA TYR A 112 -7.54 8.23 6.63
C TYR A 112 -6.57 8.94 5.69
N SER A 113 -6.13 10.12 6.10
CA SER A 113 -5.05 10.82 5.39
C SER A 113 -3.73 10.06 5.57
N ALA A 114 -2.76 10.35 4.70
CA ALA A 114 -1.43 9.78 4.81
C ALA A 114 -0.79 10.07 6.18
N TRP A 115 -0.96 11.29 6.69
CA TRP A 115 -0.40 11.68 7.98
C TRP A 115 -1.07 10.94 9.15
N LYS A 116 -2.37 10.71 9.06
CA LYS A 116 -3.08 9.94 10.09
C LYS A 116 -2.60 8.49 10.12
N LEU A 117 -2.38 7.89 8.95
CA LEU A 117 -1.84 6.54 8.86
C LEU A 117 -0.40 6.48 9.36
N ARG A 118 0.40 7.51 9.09
CA ARG A 118 1.75 7.62 9.62
C ARG A 118 1.74 7.57 11.15
N ASP A 119 0.87 8.35 11.77
CA ASP A 119 0.75 8.38 13.23
C ASP A 119 0.34 7.03 13.78
N LYS A 120 -0.59 6.33 13.13
CA LYS A 120 -1.00 4.99 13.53
C LYS A 120 0.17 4.00 13.47
N THR A 121 0.94 4.01 12.37
CA THR A 121 2.07 3.08 12.23
C THR A 121 3.17 3.36 13.22
N HIS A 122 3.42 4.63 13.56
CA HIS A 122 4.44 5.00 14.54
C HIS A 122 4.11 4.49 15.94
N ASN A 123 2.85 4.27 16.24
CA ASN A 123 2.41 3.78 17.55
C ASN A 123 2.29 2.25 17.61
N GLU A 124 2.62 1.55 16.54
CA GLU A 124 2.55 0.10 16.48
C GLU A 124 3.91 -0.55 16.72
N LEU A 125 3.91 -1.67 17.44
CA LEU A 125 5.14 -2.36 17.80
C LEU A 125 6.06 -2.72 16.65
N PRO A 126 5.56 -3.22 15.50
CA PRO A 126 6.47 -3.57 14.40
C PRO A 126 7.33 -2.41 13.94
N TRP A 127 6.77 -1.18 13.88
CA TRP A 127 7.54 -0.01 13.50
C TRP A 127 8.48 0.41 14.61
N LEU A 128 8.00 0.43 15.85
CA LEU A 128 8.80 0.84 17.02
C LEU A 128 10.01 -0.06 17.23
N GLU A 129 9.87 -1.37 16.96
CA GLU A 129 10.95 -2.33 17.13
C GLU A 129 11.98 -2.29 16.01
N THR A 130 11.59 -1.85 14.81
CA THR A 130 12.44 -1.90 13.63
C THR A 130 12.91 -0.53 13.16
N TYR A 131 12.48 0.54 13.84
CA TYR A 131 12.85 1.89 13.44
C TYR A 131 14.36 2.09 13.48
N ASP A 132 14.93 2.57 12.37
CA ASP A 132 16.34 2.87 12.23
C ASP A 132 16.42 4.30 11.69
N GLU A 133 17.15 5.17 12.37
CA GLU A 133 17.25 6.61 12.06
C GLU A 133 18.00 6.96 10.78
N LYS A 134 17.77 6.28 9.74
CA LYS A 134 18.39 6.64 8.46
C LYS A 134 17.62 7.71 7.73
#